data_dcf469719ba9c6bdc7b29af023f5d292
#
_entry.id   dcf469719ba9c6bdc7b29af023f5d292
#
_cell.length_a   1.000
_cell.length_b   1.000
_cell.length_c   1.000
_cell.angle_alpha   90.00
_cell.angle_beta   90.00
_cell.angle_gamma   90.00
#
_symmetry.space_group_name_H-M   'P 1'
#
loop_
_entity.id
_entity.type
_entity.pdbx_description
1 polymer ?
#
loop_
_entity_poly.entity_id
_entity_poly.type
_entity_poly.pdbx_seq_one_letter_code
_entity_poly.pdbx_strand_id
1 'polypeptide(L)'
;EEQFYFVFPVLLIAFFRFSKGRNIRQFILLLIVLSLLSVFLPTFGMDPYFLPYVRAYELLIGALFAIIPPSQNNGRFSTPMVGWAMMAVIAAMLLLPYGVLPGEGNIERLLCCTAVGGLIYSGKTLQTQSGFNTAKLLSLKPVVFIGLISYSLYLWHWVVLAVMRYVYMDNALPMSAIVLAVVLMLGLSVLSYYFVETPARRIKNFTTKKFIGVIAAYFALLIPAAGYLLTVKPAEYEANLYTVDESKICADTLTKTDCAVGAENQSSKVLLMGDSHAAHLTPFIDMVGKQEGFAADVISSNSCGVAFGFLLPQSDRRANRCNPYNRFIAQKVANYPVVFISQRWFLHTDKPGFTEHFGKMLDTLIQQGKQVYVFADTPMNAQLPLRHYYLKQRLGIDMQYVSEHKKAEI
;
A
#
# COMPACT_ATOMS: atom_id res chain seq x y z
N GLU A 1 -3.05 1.93 14.50
CA GLU A 1 -3.60 2.83 15.55
C GLU A 1 -4.48 2.07 16.54
N GLU A 2 -5.46 1.29 16.10
CA GLU A 2 -6.37 0.54 16.98
C GLU A 2 -5.62 -0.35 17.97
N GLN A 3 -4.58 -1.04 17.52
CA GLN A 3 -3.74 -1.88 18.38
C GLN A 3 -3.05 -1.06 19.48
N PHE A 4 -2.62 0.17 19.17
CA PHE A 4 -2.03 1.08 20.16
C PHE A 4 -3.06 1.46 21.23
N TYR A 5 -4.30 1.75 20.86
CA TYR A 5 -5.37 2.09 21.79
C TYR A 5 -5.76 0.92 22.72
N PHE A 6 -5.51 -0.33 22.31
CA PHE A 6 -5.67 -1.47 23.20
C PHE A 6 -4.47 -1.68 24.13
N VAL A 7 -3.25 -1.60 23.59
CA VAL A 7 -2.03 -1.94 24.32
C VAL A 7 -1.61 -0.83 25.27
N PHE A 8 -1.67 0.42 24.86
CA PHE A 8 -1.16 1.56 25.65
C PHE A 8 -1.90 1.76 26.98
N PRO A 9 -3.25 1.70 27.07
CA PRO A 9 -3.94 1.76 28.36
C PRO A 9 -3.55 0.63 29.31
N VAL A 10 -3.35 -0.59 28.80
CA VAL A 10 -2.91 -1.73 29.63
C VAL A 10 -1.51 -1.49 30.19
N LEU A 11 -0.59 -0.98 29.35
CA LEU A 11 0.75 -0.60 29.78
C LEU A 11 0.72 0.51 30.84
N LEU A 12 -0.16 1.51 30.69
CA LEU A 12 -0.34 2.56 31.68
C LEU A 12 -0.89 2.02 33.02
N ILE A 13 -1.94 1.19 32.97
CA ILE A 13 -2.51 0.58 34.18
C ILE A 13 -1.43 -0.25 34.90
N ALA A 14 -0.68 -1.08 34.18
CA ALA A 14 0.41 -1.84 34.73
C ALA A 14 1.48 -0.91 35.36
N PHE A 15 1.91 0.11 34.65
CA PHE A 15 2.86 1.10 35.14
C PHE A 15 2.38 1.77 36.43
N PHE A 16 1.14 2.26 36.47
CA PHE A 16 0.57 2.89 37.65
C PHE A 16 0.46 1.94 38.84
N ARG A 17 0.15 0.67 38.60
CA ARG A 17 0.08 -0.36 39.64
C ARG A 17 1.45 -0.62 40.29
N PHE A 18 2.53 -0.65 39.50
CA PHE A 18 3.87 -0.98 39.99
C PHE A 18 4.65 0.24 40.47
N SER A 19 4.56 1.38 39.78
CA SER A 19 5.34 2.60 40.08
C SER A 19 4.58 3.66 40.85
N LYS A 20 3.27 3.45 41.17
CA LYS A 20 2.37 4.44 41.75
C LYS A 20 2.37 5.77 40.98
N GLY A 21 2.59 5.73 39.68
CA GLY A 21 2.63 6.91 38.82
C GLY A 21 3.92 7.75 38.87
N ARG A 22 4.91 7.33 39.69
CA ARG A 22 6.21 8.03 39.74
C ARG A 22 6.93 7.83 38.41
N ASN A 23 7.54 8.93 37.92
CA ASN A 23 8.38 8.90 36.70
C ASN A 23 7.63 8.54 35.41
N ILE A 24 6.33 8.82 35.27
CA ILE A 24 5.55 8.55 34.07
C ILE A 24 6.18 9.16 32.80
N ARG A 25 6.81 10.33 32.89
CA ARG A 25 7.51 10.94 31.74
C ARG A 25 8.67 10.09 31.26
N GLN A 26 9.47 9.56 32.19
CA GLN A 26 10.60 8.68 31.85
C GLN A 26 10.12 7.39 31.22
N PHE A 27 9.00 6.84 31.72
CA PHE A 27 8.37 5.67 31.13
C PHE A 27 7.93 5.91 29.67
N ILE A 28 7.23 7.03 29.41
CA ILE A 28 6.82 7.36 28.03
C ILE A 28 8.04 7.64 27.15
N LEU A 29 9.07 8.33 27.65
CA LEU A 29 10.32 8.53 26.92
C LEU A 29 11.00 7.21 26.58
N LEU A 30 11.03 6.27 27.51
CA LEU A 30 11.57 4.93 27.25
C LEU A 30 10.80 4.22 26.11
N LEU A 31 9.46 4.28 26.14
CA LEU A 31 8.64 3.68 25.07
C LEU A 31 8.88 4.36 23.72
N ILE A 32 9.06 5.69 23.69
CA ILE A 32 9.42 6.42 22.46
C ILE A 32 10.77 5.92 21.92
N VAL A 33 11.79 5.82 22.77
CA VAL A 33 13.12 5.33 22.37
C VAL A 33 13.05 3.90 21.85
N LEU A 34 12.34 3.01 22.55
CA LEU A 34 12.15 1.63 22.09
C LEU A 34 11.43 1.55 20.74
N SER A 35 10.40 2.37 20.53
CA SER A 35 9.70 2.46 19.25
C SER A 35 10.62 2.98 18.13
N LEU A 36 11.41 4.00 18.36
CA LEU A 36 12.37 4.52 17.39
C LEU A 36 13.48 3.49 17.05
N LEU A 37 13.99 2.80 18.07
CA LEU A 37 14.98 1.73 17.85
C LEU A 37 14.40 0.54 17.08
N SER A 38 13.11 0.28 17.23
CA SER A 38 12.45 -0.82 16.52
C SER A 38 12.38 -0.64 14.99
N VAL A 39 12.60 0.57 14.48
CA VAL A 39 12.73 0.84 13.03
C VAL A 39 13.90 0.06 12.41
N PHE A 40 14.93 -0.22 13.20
CA PHE A 40 16.12 -0.97 12.77
C PHE A 40 15.99 -2.49 12.91
N LEU A 41 14.88 -2.98 13.47
CA LEU A 41 14.65 -4.42 13.61
C LEU A 41 14.18 -5.04 12.29
N PRO A 42 14.53 -6.31 12.05
CA PRO A 42 14.05 -7.02 10.87
C PRO A 42 12.51 -7.18 10.90
N THR A 43 11.87 -6.84 9.82
CA THR A 43 10.39 -6.84 9.70
C THR A 43 9.81 -8.18 9.25
N PHE A 44 10.65 -9.21 9.07
CA PHE A 44 10.25 -10.56 8.64
C PHE A 44 9.33 -10.58 7.40
N GLY A 45 9.58 -9.68 6.44
CA GLY A 45 8.79 -9.56 5.21
C GLY A 45 7.49 -8.77 5.33
N MET A 46 7.14 -8.26 6.52
CA MET A 46 6.00 -7.38 6.71
C MET A 46 6.40 -5.92 6.42
N ASP A 47 5.48 -5.16 5.84
CA ASP A 47 5.69 -3.73 5.65
C ASP A 47 5.75 -3.02 7.02
N PRO A 48 6.82 -2.27 7.32
CA PRO A 48 6.97 -1.50 8.57
C PRO A 48 5.77 -0.60 8.89
N TYR A 49 5.06 -0.15 7.87
CA TYR A 49 3.86 0.68 8.00
C TYR A 49 2.77 0.03 8.87
N PHE A 50 2.61 -1.28 8.81
CA PHE A 50 1.58 -2.02 9.55
C PHE A 50 2.03 -2.50 10.95
N LEU A 51 3.29 -2.24 11.33
CA LEU A 51 3.83 -2.69 12.61
C LEU A 51 3.61 -1.63 13.70
N PRO A 52 2.74 -1.87 14.70
CA PRO A 52 2.35 -0.87 15.68
C PRO A 52 3.52 -0.38 16.53
N TYR A 53 4.47 -1.26 16.85
CA TYR A 53 5.63 -0.90 17.65
C TYR A 53 6.61 0.03 16.91
N VAL A 54 6.66 -0.03 15.58
CA VAL A 54 7.48 0.86 14.74
C VAL A 54 6.93 2.28 14.73
N ARG A 55 5.61 2.44 14.85
CA ARG A 55 4.92 3.73 14.74
C ARG A 55 4.41 4.27 16.07
N ALA A 56 4.55 3.52 17.17
CA ALA A 56 4.04 3.94 18.48
C ALA A 56 4.60 5.30 18.94
N TYR A 57 5.84 5.66 18.55
CA TYR A 57 6.44 6.95 18.89
C TYR A 57 5.61 8.14 18.41
N GLU A 58 4.88 8.03 17.30
CA GLU A 58 4.05 9.10 16.75
C GLU A 58 2.97 9.54 17.77
N LEU A 59 2.28 8.58 18.37
CA LEU A 59 1.25 8.83 19.37
C LEU A 59 1.85 9.13 20.76
N LEU A 60 2.94 8.47 21.11
CA LEU A 60 3.63 8.66 22.40
C LEU A 60 4.24 10.04 22.54
N ILE A 61 4.73 10.66 21.46
CA ILE A 61 5.20 12.06 21.47
C ILE A 61 4.05 12.98 21.87
N GLY A 62 2.87 12.83 21.26
CA GLY A 62 1.67 13.58 21.63
C GLY A 62 1.31 13.40 23.11
N ALA A 63 1.30 12.15 23.60
CA ALA A 63 1.06 11.83 25.01
C ALA A 63 2.09 12.46 25.95
N LEU A 64 3.38 12.46 25.58
CA LEU A 64 4.44 13.10 26.36
C LEU A 64 4.17 14.59 26.54
N PHE A 65 3.92 15.32 25.44
CA PHE A 65 3.64 16.76 25.51
C PHE A 65 2.32 17.08 26.26
N ALA A 66 1.36 16.14 26.21
CA ALA A 66 0.10 16.30 26.95
C ALA A 66 0.28 16.23 28.46
N ILE A 67 1.22 15.46 29.00
CA ILE A 67 1.46 15.32 30.46
C ILE A 67 2.45 16.32 31.02
N ILE A 68 3.21 17.06 30.19
CA ILE A 68 4.13 18.10 30.68
C ILE A 68 3.29 19.29 31.17
N PRO A 69 3.42 19.70 32.42
CA PRO A 69 2.69 20.87 32.94
C PRO A 69 3.13 22.14 32.22
N PRO A 70 2.24 23.12 32.05
CA PRO A 70 2.61 24.41 31.50
C PRO A 70 3.67 25.09 32.39
N SER A 71 4.69 25.67 31.75
CA SER A 71 5.69 26.43 32.48
C SER A 71 5.07 27.71 33.12
N GLN A 72 5.24 27.87 34.41
CA GLN A 72 4.79 29.10 35.13
C GLN A 72 5.69 30.29 34.85
N ASN A 73 6.94 30.08 34.48
CA ASN A 73 7.85 31.13 34.02
C ASN A 73 7.71 31.26 32.50
N ASN A 74 7.70 32.50 31.99
CA ASN A 74 7.69 32.84 30.55
C ASN A 74 8.88 32.19 29.80
N GLY A 75 8.90 30.86 29.76
CA GLY A 75 9.93 30.10 29.07
C GLY A 75 9.85 30.32 27.55
N ARG A 76 10.98 30.17 26.87
CA ARG A 76 11.10 30.33 25.41
C ARG A 76 10.01 29.60 24.62
N PHE A 77 9.46 28.48 25.13
CA PHE A 77 8.43 27.68 24.48
C PHE A 77 6.99 28.21 24.66
N SER A 78 6.78 29.24 25.43
CA SER A 78 5.46 29.87 25.65
C SER A 78 5.26 31.17 24.86
N THR A 79 6.14 31.46 23.91
CA THR A 79 6.01 32.64 23.05
C THR A 79 5.10 32.32 21.84
N PRO A 80 4.26 33.27 21.40
CA PRO A 80 3.45 33.11 20.18
C PRO A 80 4.28 32.71 18.95
N MET A 81 5.54 33.17 18.87
CA MET A 81 6.46 32.88 17.79
C MET A 81 6.77 31.36 17.66
N VAL A 82 6.92 30.67 18.81
CA VAL A 82 7.12 29.20 18.77
C VAL A 82 5.89 28.48 18.25
N GLY A 83 4.68 28.90 18.65
CA GLY A 83 3.45 28.32 18.10
C GLY A 83 3.36 28.49 16.58
N TRP A 84 3.67 29.69 16.07
CA TRP A 84 3.70 29.93 14.62
C TRP A 84 4.80 29.16 13.89
N ALA A 85 5.98 29.02 14.50
CA ALA A 85 7.05 28.19 13.94
C ALA A 85 6.65 26.71 13.83
N MET A 86 5.99 26.15 14.85
CA MET A 86 5.47 24.77 14.81
C MET A 86 4.39 24.61 13.72
N MET A 87 3.51 25.60 13.58
CA MET A 87 2.51 25.61 12.51
C MET A 87 3.15 25.66 11.13
N ALA A 88 4.21 26.47 10.96
CA ALA A 88 4.95 26.56 9.70
C ALA A 88 5.65 25.23 9.36
N VAL A 89 6.21 24.53 10.35
CA VAL A 89 6.79 23.19 10.14
C VAL A 89 5.73 22.21 9.67
N ILE A 90 4.55 22.18 10.30
CA ILE A 90 3.45 21.31 9.87
C ILE A 90 3.02 21.64 8.44
N ALA A 91 2.83 22.94 8.15
CA ALA A 91 2.46 23.38 6.80
C ALA A 91 3.52 22.99 5.76
N ALA A 92 4.80 23.15 6.07
CA ALA A 92 5.89 22.72 5.21
C ALA A 92 5.86 21.21 4.95
N MET A 93 5.67 20.39 5.99
CA MET A 93 5.59 18.93 5.85
C MET A 93 4.36 18.47 5.06
N LEU A 94 3.26 19.23 5.06
CA LEU A 94 2.07 18.93 4.24
C LEU A 94 2.22 19.33 2.77
N LEU A 95 3.04 20.35 2.48
CA LEU A 95 3.22 20.89 1.12
C LEU A 95 4.42 20.25 0.39
N LEU A 96 5.41 19.76 1.12
CA LEU A 96 6.56 19.11 0.52
C LEU A 96 6.21 17.68 0.06
N PRO A 97 6.77 17.23 -1.07
CA PRO A 97 6.63 15.84 -1.48
C PRO A 97 7.18 14.89 -0.40
N TYR A 98 6.50 13.78 -0.19
CA TYR A 98 6.95 12.76 0.77
C TYR A 98 8.31 12.17 0.37
N GLY A 99 9.22 12.03 1.34
CA GLY A 99 10.55 11.47 1.11
C GLY A 99 11.61 12.46 0.60
N VAL A 100 11.36 13.77 0.69
CA VAL A 100 12.36 14.82 0.36
C VAL A 100 13.53 14.79 1.35
N LEU A 101 13.25 14.48 2.63
CA LEU A 101 14.30 14.35 3.63
C LEU A 101 14.86 12.90 3.64
N PRO A 102 16.14 12.72 4.01
CA PRO A 102 16.74 11.39 4.08
C PRO A 102 16.00 10.52 5.11
N GLY A 103 15.94 9.19 4.90
CA GLY A 103 15.34 8.24 5.85
C GLY A 103 13.91 7.81 5.51
N GLU A 104 13.56 7.76 4.23
CA GLU A 104 12.28 7.19 3.74
C GLU A 104 11.04 7.73 4.45
N GLY A 105 11.02 9.04 4.73
CA GLY A 105 9.90 9.72 5.40
C GLY A 105 9.86 9.59 6.93
N ASN A 106 10.80 8.91 7.56
CA ASN A 106 10.82 8.79 9.04
C ASN A 106 11.11 10.12 9.72
N ILE A 107 12.01 10.94 9.13
CA ILE A 107 12.37 12.26 9.66
C ILE A 107 11.19 13.22 9.53
N GLU A 108 10.50 13.24 8.39
CA GLU A 108 9.31 14.07 8.18
C GLU A 108 8.23 13.75 9.22
N ARG A 109 7.98 12.47 9.47
CA ARG A 109 7.00 12.03 10.48
C ARG A 109 7.40 12.48 11.88
N LEU A 110 8.67 12.31 12.26
CA LEU A 110 9.17 12.72 13.56
C LEU A 110 9.06 14.23 13.75
N LEU A 111 9.43 15.03 12.73
CA LEU A 111 9.31 16.49 12.76
C LEU A 111 7.85 16.92 12.90
N CYS A 112 6.94 16.32 12.13
CA CYS A 112 5.52 16.61 12.19
C CYS A 112 4.95 16.29 13.58
N CYS A 113 5.21 15.10 14.12
CA CYS A 113 4.73 14.70 15.45
C CYS A 113 5.27 15.59 16.56
N THR A 114 6.55 15.97 16.47
CA THR A 114 7.18 16.87 17.44
C THR A 114 6.59 18.28 17.35
N ALA A 115 6.34 18.78 16.14
CA ALA A 115 5.71 20.09 15.94
C ALA A 115 4.26 20.10 16.48
N VAL A 116 3.47 19.06 16.24
CA VAL A 116 2.12 18.91 16.81
C VAL A 116 2.19 18.83 18.33
N GLY A 117 3.12 18.05 18.89
CA GLY A 117 3.36 17.99 20.33
C GLY A 117 3.71 19.37 20.91
N GLY A 118 4.58 20.13 20.24
CA GLY A 118 4.94 21.50 20.60
C GLY A 118 3.74 22.46 20.57
N LEU A 119 2.83 22.33 19.59
CA LEU A 119 1.58 23.08 19.55
C LEU A 119 0.65 22.73 20.71
N ILE A 120 0.51 21.45 21.06
CA ILE A 120 -0.28 21.01 22.22
C ILE A 120 0.29 21.63 23.51
N TYR A 121 1.60 21.61 23.66
CA TYR A 121 2.25 22.20 24.85
C TYR A 121 2.10 23.71 24.89
N SER A 122 2.44 24.44 23.82
CA SER A 122 2.33 25.89 23.74
C SER A 122 0.89 26.38 23.89
N GLY A 123 -0.07 25.61 23.36
CA GLY A 123 -1.50 25.91 23.47
C GLY A 123 -1.99 26.06 24.90
N LYS A 124 -1.43 25.31 25.87
CA LYS A 124 -1.78 25.39 27.29
C LYS A 124 -1.44 26.75 27.92
N THR A 125 -0.39 27.41 27.44
CA THR A 125 0.08 28.70 27.95
C THR A 125 -0.42 29.88 27.13
N LEU A 126 -0.56 29.71 25.80
CA LEU A 126 -0.96 30.77 24.88
C LEU A 126 -2.45 31.13 24.97
N GLN A 127 -3.29 30.21 25.47
CA GLN A 127 -4.73 30.41 25.57
C GLN A 127 -5.09 31.61 26.52
N THR A 128 -4.29 31.87 27.54
CA THR A 128 -4.49 32.95 28.50
C THR A 128 -3.83 34.27 28.10
N GLN A 129 -3.00 34.28 27.05
CA GLN A 129 -2.28 35.47 26.61
C GLN A 129 -3.17 36.42 25.77
N SER A 130 -2.97 37.73 25.95
CA SER A 130 -3.59 38.75 25.10
C SER A 130 -2.99 38.74 23.69
N GLY A 131 -3.80 39.10 22.68
CA GLY A 131 -3.39 39.14 21.29
C GLY A 131 -3.76 37.87 20.50
N PHE A 132 -3.63 37.94 19.18
CA PHE A 132 -3.90 36.81 18.29
C PHE A 132 -2.69 35.87 18.24
N ASN A 133 -2.93 34.60 18.52
CA ASN A 133 -1.91 33.55 18.55
C ASN A 133 -2.46 32.23 18.01
N THR A 134 -1.61 31.23 17.84
CA THR A 134 -1.98 29.91 17.26
C THR A 134 -3.04 29.19 18.09
N ALA A 135 -3.02 29.33 19.43
CA ALA A 135 -4.04 28.72 20.28
C ALA A 135 -5.43 29.32 20.00
N LYS A 136 -5.53 30.65 19.84
CA LYS A 136 -6.79 31.32 19.46
C LYS A 136 -7.26 30.94 18.06
N LEU A 137 -6.33 30.85 17.10
CA LEU A 137 -6.64 30.38 15.74
C LEU A 137 -7.22 28.96 15.77
N LEU A 138 -6.56 28.03 16.47
CA LEU A 138 -7.01 26.65 16.60
C LEU A 138 -8.28 26.49 17.43
N SER A 139 -8.63 27.50 18.26
CA SER A 139 -9.87 27.54 19.05
C SER A 139 -11.07 28.11 18.28
N LEU A 140 -10.90 28.56 17.05
CA LEU A 140 -12.03 29.01 16.22
C LEU A 140 -13.04 27.88 16.02
N LYS A 141 -14.33 28.20 16.16
CA LYS A 141 -15.43 27.20 16.07
C LYS A 141 -15.34 26.28 14.85
N PRO A 142 -15.08 26.76 13.63
CA PRO A 142 -14.95 25.88 12.46
C PRO A 142 -13.76 24.93 12.58
N VAL A 143 -12.60 25.40 13.08
CA VAL A 143 -11.39 24.57 13.24
C VAL A 143 -11.61 23.49 14.30
N VAL A 144 -12.21 23.86 15.42
CA VAL A 144 -12.59 22.92 16.49
C VAL A 144 -13.59 21.88 15.94
N PHE A 145 -14.57 22.33 15.14
CA PHE A 145 -15.55 21.43 14.54
C PHE A 145 -14.89 20.39 13.61
N ILE A 146 -13.95 20.81 12.74
CA ILE A 146 -13.17 19.89 11.92
C ILE A 146 -12.42 18.88 12.81
N GLY A 147 -11.81 19.34 13.89
CA GLY A 147 -11.16 18.47 14.87
C GLY A 147 -12.11 17.47 15.52
N LEU A 148 -13.34 17.87 15.83
CA LEU A 148 -14.35 16.99 16.43
C LEU A 148 -14.80 15.87 15.47
N ILE A 149 -14.94 16.17 14.18
CA ILE A 149 -15.34 15.17 13.17
C ILE A 149 -14.15 14.42 12.55
N SER A 150 -12.90 14.75 12.93
CA SER A 150 -11.69 14.26 12.28
C SER A 150 -11.57 12.73 12.28
N TYR A 151 -11.96 12.07 13.37
CA TYR A 151 -11.94 10.60 13.44
C TYR A 151 -12.95 9.97 12.46
N SER A 152 -14.17 10.47 12.43
CA SER A 152 -15.18 10.02 11.47
C SER A 152 -14.75 10.32 10.04
N LEU A 153 -14.09 11.47 9.80
CA LEU A 153 -13.55 11.86 8.49
C LEU A 153 -12.43 10.89 8.06
N TYR A 154 -11.55 10.52 8.98
CA TYR A 154 -10.51 9.52 8.73
C TYR A 154 -11.08 8.16 8.33
N LEU A 155 -12.16 7.71 8.96
CA LEU A 155 -12.79 6.46 8.60
C LEU A 155 -13.48 6.53 7.23
N TRP A 156 -14.24 7.59 6.96
CA TRP A 156 -15.00 7.72 5.72
C TRP A 156 -14.17 8.06 4.50
N HIS A 157 -13.03 8.78 4.65
CA HIS A 157 -12.23 9.17 3.48
C HIS A 157 -11.75 7.97 2.67
N TRP A 158 -11.27 6.92 3.36
CA TRP A 158 -10.80 5.71 2.68
C TRP A 158 -11.94 4.98 1.97
N VAL A 159 -13.07 4.80 2.64
CA VAL A 159 -14.24 4.09 2.09
C VAL A 159 -14.75 4.80 0.84
N VAL A 160 -14.94 6.13 0.94
CA VAL A 160 -15.44 6.92 -0.18
C VAL A 160 -14.48 6.91 -1.36
N LEU A 161 -13.17 7.11 -1.12
CA LEU A 161 -12.17 7.09 -2.18
C LEU A 161 -12.04 5.69 -2.82
N ALA A 162 -12.10 4.62 -2.03
CA ALA A 162 -12.05 3.26 -2.54
C ALA A 162 -13.26 2.97 -3.45
N VAL A 163 -14.46 3.34 -3.02
CA VAL A 163 -15.68 3.19 -3.84
C VAL A 163 -15.61 4.03 -5.10
N MET A 164 -15.18 5.31 -5.00
CA MET A 164 -15.04 6.18 -6.18
C MET A 164 -14.05 5.62 -7.19
N ARG A 165 -12.85 5.22 -6.75
CA ARG A 165 -11.86 4.59 -7.63
C ARG A 165 -12.35 3.28 -8.23
N TYR A 166 -13.14 2.52 -7.48
CA TYR A 166 -13.75 1.31 -7.99
C TYR A 166 -14.79 1.61 -9.08
N VAL A 167 -15.66 2.61 -8.86
CA VAL A 167 -16.71 3.01 -9.82
C VAL A 167 -16.10 3.64 -11.07
N TYR A 168 -15.15 4.55 -10.91
CA TYR A 168 -14.49 5.22 -12.05
C TYR A 168 -13.40 4.36 -12.72
N MET A 169 -13.06 3.22 -12.15
CA MET A 169 -12.05 2.28 -12.68
C MET A 169 -10.68 2.92 -12.92
N ASP A 170 -10.42 4.06 -12.32
CA ASP A 170 -9.16 4.79 -12.44
C ASP A 170 -8.67 5.26 -11.05
N ASN A 171 -7.36 5.34 -10.90
CA ASN A 171 -6.74 5.95 -9.72
C ASN A 171 -6.80 7.48 -9.78
N ALA A 172 -6.78 8.05 -10.99
CA ALA A 172 -6.94 9.48 -11.24
C ALA A 172 -8.43 9.79 -11.43
N LEU A 173 -9.04 10.36 -10.39
CA LEU A 173 -10.45 10.75 -10.44
C LEU A 173 -10.63 12.10 -11.17
N PRO A 174 -11.66 12.25 -12.01
CA PRO A 174 -11.99 13.54 -12.59
C PRO A 174 -12.40 14.55 -11.51
N MET A 175 -12.24 15.85 -11.77
CA MET A 175 -12.48 16.89 -10.76
C MET A 175 -13.91 16.84 -10.18
N SER A 176 -14.92 16.53 -10.98
CA SER A 176 -16.30 16.35 -10.51
C SER A 176 -16.45 15.23 -9.50
N ALA A 177 -15.76 14.10 -9.70
CA ALA A 177 -15.76 12.98 -8.76
C ALA A 177 -14.99 13.32 -7.47
N ILE A 178 -13.91 14.10 -7.57
CA ILE A 178 -13.19 14.59 -6.39
C ILE A 178 -14.09 15.49 -5.54
N VAL A 179 -14.79 16.44 -6.16
CA VAL A 179 -15.73 17.32 -5.46
C VAL A 179 -16.85 16.51 -4.79
N LEU A 180 -17.43 15.55 -5.51
CA LEU A 180 -18.45 14.65 -4.95
C LEU A 180 -17.90 13.83 -3.79
N ALA A 181 -16.68 13.29 -3.91
CA ALA A 181 -16.03 12.55 -2.85
C ALA A 181 -15.85 13.41 -1.59
N VAL A 182 -15.38 14.66 -1.73
CA VAL A 182 -15.21 15.58 -0.59
C VAL A 182 -16.56 15.86 0.08
N VAL A 183 -17.62 16.13 -0.69
CA VAL A 183 -18.97 16.37 -0.13
C VAL A 183 -19.48 15.12 0.62
N LEU A 184 -19.32 13.94 0.03
CA LEU A 184 -19.71 12.68 0.68
C LEU A 184 -18.92 12.40 1.95
N MET A 185 -17.59 12.58 1.92
CA MET A 185 -16.74 12.40 3.09
C MET A 185 -17.15 13.32 4.23
N LEU A 186 -17.36 14.59 3.96
CA LEU A 186 -17.79 15.56 4.97
C LEU A 186 -19.20 15.25 5.50
N GLY A 187 -20.15 15.00 4.60
CA GLY A 187 -21.54 14.69 4.97
C GLY A 187 -21.65 13.43 5.84
N LEU A 188 -21.02 12.32 5.41
CA LEU A 188 -21.01 11.06 6.15
C LEU A 188 -20.28 11.20 7.49
N SER A 189 -19.21 11.98 7.54
CA SER A 189 -18.48 12.24 8.79
C SER A 189 -19.30 13.01 9.80
N VAL A 190 -20.01 14.05 9.36
CA VAL A 190 -20.93 14.83 10.20
C VAL A 190 -22.08 13.95 10.72
N LEU A 191 -22.70 13.16 9.84
CA LEU A 191 -23.75 12.22 10.24
C LEU A 191 -23.23 11.20 11.26
N SER A 192 -22.08 10.60 10.99
CA SER A 192 -21.46 9.63 11.88
C SER A 192 -21.12 10.26 13.25
N TYR A 193 -20.59 11.48 13.26
CA TYR A 193 -20.29 12.21 14.49
C TYR A 193 -21.55 12.44 15.36
N TYR A 194 -22.64 12.90 14.77
CA TYR A 194 -23.84 13.23 15.53
C TYR A 194 -24.68 12.00 15.91
N PHE A 195 -24.80 11.03 15.03
CA PHE A 195 -25.71 9.88 15.23
C PHE A 195 -25.04 8.64 15.84
N VAL A 196 -23.72 8.51 15.70
CA VAL A 196 -22.97 7.36 16.21
C VAL A 196 -22.02 7.76 17.34
N GLU A 197 -21.08 8.64 17.04
CA GLU A 197 -19.98 8.93 17.96
C GLU A 197 -20.45 9.69 19.20
N THR A 198 -21.20 10.78 19.02
CA THR A 198 -21.68 11.60 20.13
C THR A 198 -22.63 10.85 21.07
N PRO A 199 -23.63 10.08 20.60
CA PRO A 199 -24.44 9.25 21.45
C PRO A 199 -23.64 8.19 22.20
N ALA A 200 -22.71 7.50 21.52
CA ALA A 200 -21.85 6.48 22.13
C ALA A 200 -21.02 7.05 23.29
N ARG A 201 -20.44 8.24 23.11
CA ARG A 201 -19.65 8.93 24.15
C ARG A 201 -20.49 9.39 25.36
N ARG A 202 -21.80 9.60 25.18
CA ARG A 202 -22.71 10.06 26.25
C ARG A 202 -23.26 8.94 27.13
N ILE A 203 -23.06 7.69 26.77
CA ILE A 203 -23.53 6.54 27.53
C ILE A 203 -22.73 6.42 28.84
N LYS A 204 -23.24 7.00 29.93
CA LYS A 204 -22.56 7.01 31.23
C LYS A 204 -22.69 5.69 32.02
N ASN A 205 -23.72 4.89 31.75
CA ASN A 205 -24.04 3.67 32.51
C ASN A 205 -23.91 2.40 31.63
N PHE A 206 -22.78 2.26 31.01
CA PHE A 206 -22.50 1.07 30.21
C PHE A 206 -22.00 -0.06 31.11
N THR A 207 -22.93 -0.92 31.56
CA THR A 207 -22.53 -2.08 32.34
C THR A 207 -21.74 -3.05 31.46
N THR A 208 -20.78 -3.75 32.02
CA THR A 208 -19.96 -4.75 31.31
C THR A 208 -20.83 -5.76 30.54
N LYS A 209 -21.98 -6.13 31.09
CA LYS A 209 -22.96 -7.04 30.42
C LYS A 209 -23.52 -6.43 29.14
N LYS A 210 -23.90 -5.14 29.15
CA LYS A 210 -24.38 -4.43 27.95
C LYS A 210 -23.28 -4.28 26.91
N PHE A 211 -22.07 -4.00 27.33
CA PHE A 211 -20.89 -3.92 26.45
C PHE A 211 -20.64 -5.25 25.73
N ILE A 212 -20.57 -6.34 26.48
CA ILE A 212 -20.42 -7.69 25.91
C ILE A 212 -21.57 -8.02 24.96
N GLY A 213 -22.82 -7.65 25.33
CA GLY A 213 -23.99 -7.87 24.48
C GLY A 213 -23.90 -7.14 23.13
N VAL A 214 -23.45 -5.88 23.13
CA VAL A 214 -23.26 -5.09 21.88
C VAL A 214 -22.15 -5.70 21.01
N ILE A 215 -21.02 -6.08 21.62
CA ILE A 215 -19.94 -6.74 20.89
C ILE A 215 -20.39 -8.08 20.32
N ALA A 216 -21.09 -8.89 21.11
CA ALA A 216 -21.62 -10.16 20.64
C ALA A 216 -22.60 -9.98 19.47
N ALA A 217 -23.51 -9.00 19.55
CA ALA A 217 -24.44 -8.66 18.47
C ALA A 217 -23.71 -8.20 17.20
N TYR A 218 -22.67 -7.39 17.35
CA TYR A 218 -21.82 -6.94 16.24
C TYR A 218 -21.14 -8.12 15.54
N PHE A 219 -20.51 -9.02 16.29
CA PHE A 219 -19.91 -10.22 15.71
C PHE A 219 -20.94 -11.19 15.14
N ALA A 220 -22.09 -11.33 15.79
CA ALA A 220 -23.18 -12.15 15.28
C ALA A 220 -23.75 -11.64 13.94
N LEU A 221 -23.61 -10.36 13.64
CA LEU A 221 -23.98 -9.78 12.36
C LEU A 221 -22.83 -9.88 11.34
N LEU A 222 -21.60 -9.56 11.75
CA LEU A 222 -20.46 -9.50 10.84
C LEU A 222 -19.99 -10.86 10.36
N ILE A 223 -19.94 -11.87 11.25
CA ILE A 223 -19.43 -13.19 10.88
C ILE A 223 -20.30 -13.84 9.79
N PRO A 224 -21.65 -13.87 9.90
CA PRO A 224 -22.48 -14.39 8.82
C PRO A 224 -22.42 -13.54 7.55
N ALA A 225 -22.35 -12.20 7.68
CA ALA A 225 -22.21 -11.32 6.53
C ALA A 225 -20.89 -11.54 5.77
N ALA A 226 -19.77 -11.66 6.51
CA ALA A 226 -18.47 -12.00 5.93
C ALA A 226 -18.47 -13.41 5.33
N GLY A 227 -19.04 -14.38 6.05
CA GLY A 227 -19.23 -15.75 5.54
C GLY A 227 -20.04 -15.76 4.24
N TYR A 228 -21.15 -15.04 4.19
CA TYR A 228 -21.96 -14.89 2.99
C TYR A 228 -21.14 -14.26 1.84
N LEU A 229 -20.39 -13.17 2.09
CA LEU A 229 -19.56 -12.55 1.09
C LEU A 229 -18.46 -13.47 0.56
N LEU A 230 -17.90 -14.35 1.40
CA LEU A 230 -16.92 -15.36 0.99
C LEU A 230 -17.56 -16.52 0.17
N THR A 231 -18.84 -16.82 0.40
CA THR A 231 -19.57 -17.84 -0.38
C THR A 231 -20.15 -17.30 -1.68
N VAL A 232 -20.35 -15.99 -1.78
CA VAL A 232 -20.69 -15.34 -3.05
C VAL A 232 -19.49 -15.47 -3.97
N LYS A 233 -19.43 -16.60 -4.68
CA LYS A 233 -18.47 -16.73 -5.79
C LYS A 233 -18.67 -15.52 -6.70
N PRO A 234 -17.60 -14.80 -7.09
CA PRO A 234 -17.71 -13.89 -8.22
C PRO A 234 -18.38 -14.69 -9.33
N ALA A 235 -19.38 -14.08 -10.01
CA ALA A 235 -19.99 -14.70 -11.16
C ALA A 235 -18.83 -15.22 -12.01
N GLU A 236 -18.73 -16.55 -12.16
CA GLU A 236 -17.67 -17.14 -12.96
C GLU A 236 -17.79 -16.45 -14.29
N TYR A 237 -16.75 -15.70 -14.63
CA TYR A 237 -16.57 -15.24 -15.98
C TYR A 237 -16.40 -16.53 -16.77
N GLU A 238 -17.50 -17.00 -17.41
CA GLU A 238 -17.46 -18.07 -18.40
C GLU A 238 -16.72 -17.59 -19.67
N ALA A 239 -15.52 -17.08 -19.49
CA ALA A 239 -14.56 -17.25 -20.55
C ALA A 239 -14.24 -18.74 -20.52
N ASN A 240 -14.32 -19.38 -21.66
CA ASN A 240 -13.67 -20.66 -21.92
C ASN A 240 -12.15 -20.41 -21.74
N LEU A 241 -11.72 -20.24 -20.48
CA LEU A 241 -10.33 -20.01 -20.12
C LEU A 241 -9.65 -21.36 -20.31
N TYR A 242 -8.89 -21.44 -21.38
CA TYR A 242 -7.95 -22.53 -21.54
C TYR A 242 -6.98 -22.47 -20.35
N THR A 243 -7.00 -23.49 -19.50
CA THR A 243 -6.14 -23.58 -18.33
C THR A 243 -5.08 -24.64 -18.55
N VAL A 244 -3.87 -24.34 -18.16
CA VAL A 244 -2.76 -25.29 -18.11
C VAL A 244 -2.65 -25.81 -16.68
N ASP A 245 -2.24 -27.07 -16.53
CA ASP A 245 -1.93 -27.66 -15.23
C ASP A 245 -0.88 -26.79 -14.51
N GLU A 246 -1.24 -26.28 -13.34
CA GLU A 246 -0.35 -25.45 -12.53
C GLU A 246 0.98 -26.14 -12.19
N SER A 247 0.98 -27.47 -12.17
CA SER A 247 2.21 -28.25 -11.97
C SER A 247 3.24 -28.05 -13.09
N LYS A 248 2.84 -27.65 -14.29
CA LYS A 248 3.71 -27.36 -15.43
C LYS A 248 4.18 -25.92 -15.53
N ILE A 249 3.70 -25.04 -14.64
CA ILE A 249 4.12 -23.64 -14.62
C ILE A 249 5.40 -23.50 -13.80
N CYS A 250 6.47 -23.00 -14.42
CA CYS A 250 7.76 -22.74 -13.78
C CYS A 250 7.97 -21.24 -13.56
N ALA A 251 7.15 -20.66 -12.69
CA ALA A 251 7.31 -19.30 -12.26
C ALA A 251 8.09 -19.21 -10.93
N ASP A 252 9.08 -18.33 -10.87
CA ASP A 252 9.93 -18.09 -9.69
C ASP A 252 10.70 -19.31 -9.12
N THR A 253 10.76 -20.42 -9.87
CA THR A 253 11.41 -21.66 -9.44
C THR A 253 12.53 -22.04 -10.42
N LEU A 254 13.78 -22.01 -9.96
CA LEU A 254 14.95 -22.38 -10.77
C LEU A 254 15.29 -23.90 -10.69
N THR A 255 14.68 -24.60 -9.74
CA THR A 255 14.96 -26.03 -9.48
C THR A 255 14.01 -26.99 -10.15
N LYS A 256 12.89 -26.51 -10.67
CA LYS A 256 11.91 -27.34 -11.34
C LYS A 256 12.37 -27.72 -12.74
N THR A 257 12.26 -28.99 -13.10
CA THR A 257 12.77 -29.55 -14.35
C THR A 257 11.67 -29.81 -15.39
N ASP A 258 10.43 -29.95 -14.94
CA ASP A 258 9.28 -30.21 -15.82
C ASP A 258 8.48 -28.92 -16.01
N CYS A 259 8.87 -28.14 -17.02
CA CYS A 259 8.25 -26.87 -17.39
C CYS A 259 7.65 -26.91 -18.80
N ALA A 260 7.56 -28.12 -19.39
CA ALA A 260 7.15 -28.30 -20.77
C ALA A 260 5.64 -28.21 -20.92
N VAL A 261 5.20 -27.42 -21.89
CA VAL A 261 3.82 -27.30 -22.35
C VAL A 261 3.74 -27.51 -23.88
N GLY A 262 2.56 -27.75 -24.39
CA GLY A 262 2.35 -28.02 -25.83
C GLY A 262 2.18 -29.50 -26.15
N ALA A 263 2.74 -29.95 -27.26
CA ALA A 263 2.60 -31.31 -27.72
C ALA A 263 3.24 -32.34 -26.78
N GLU A 264 2.50 -33.35 -26.40
CA GLU A 264 2.98 -34.44 -25.54
C GLU A 264 4.01 -35.32 -26.29
N ASN A 265 4.93 -35.91 -25.54
CA ASN A 265 5.98 -36.82 -26.07
C ASN A 265 6.99 -36.18 -27.04
N GLN A 266 7.11 -34.88 -27.06
CA GLN A 266 8.15 -34.18 -27.82
C GLN A 266 9.17 -33.50 -26.90
N SER A 267 10.44 -33.51 -27.28
CA SER A 267 11.47 -32.71 -26.59
C SER A 267 11.23 -31.23 -26.84
N SER A 268 11.27 -30.42 -25.76
CA SER A 268 11.10 -28.96 -25.88
C SER A 268 12.21 -28.34 -26.73
N LYS A 269 11.85 -27.79 -27.89
CA LYS A 269 12.76 -27.02 -28.76
C LYS A 269 12.60 -25.51 -28.63
N VAL A 270 11.58 -25.08 -27.90
CA VAL A 270 11.23 -23.67 -27.70
C VAL A 270 11.43 -23.33 -26.24
N LEU A 271 12.07 -22.21 -25.97
CA LEU A 271 12.12 -21.61 -24.63
C LEU A 271 11.31 -20.32 -24.63
N LEU A 272 10.24 -20.24 -23.82
CA LEU A 272 9.60 -18.99 -23.48
C LEU A 272 10.20 -18.47 -22.16
N MET A 273 10.83 -17.28 -22.22
CA MET A 273 11.47 -16.65 -21.07
C MET A 273 10.98 -15.21 -20.87
N GLY A 274 10.99 -14.74 -19.62
CA GLY A 274 10.58 -13.38 -19.27
C GLY A 274 10.07 -13.24 -17.85
N ASP A 275 9.23 -12.26 -17.63
CA ASP A 275 8.59 -12.03 -16.32
C ASP A 275 7.18 -12.67 -16.25
N SER A 276 6.28 -12.10 -15.43
CA SER A 276 4.89 -12.57 -15.35
C SER A 276 4.15 -12.53 -16.70
N HIS A 277 4.56 -11.67 -17.65
CA HIS A 277 3.96 -11.64 -18.99
C HIS A 277 4.27 -12.93 -19.77
N ALA A 278 5.48 -13.49 -19.61
CA ALA A 278 5.77 -14.83 -20.16
C ALA A 278 4.91 -15.92 -19.50
N ALA A 279 4.74 -15.86 -18.17
CA ALA A 279 3.85 -16.78 -17.46
C ALA A 279 2.40 -16.70 -17.96
N HIS A 280 1.89 -15.52 -18.26
CA HIS A 280 0.55 -15.31 -18.79
C HIS A 280 0.36 -15.90 -20.20
N LEU A 281 1.41 -16.02 -20.99
CA LEU A 281 1.35 -16.65 -22.30
C LEU A 281 1.35 -18.18 -22.25
N THR A 282 1.57 -18.80 -21.10
CA THR A 282 1.64 -20.27 -20.96
C THR A 282 0.43 -20.99 -21.58
N PRO A 283 -0.84 -20.60 -21.32
CA PRO A 283 -1.99 -21.26 -21.92
C PRO A 283 -2.02 -21.13 -23.46
N PHE A 284 -1.63 -19.98 -23.98
CA PHE A 284 -1.54 -19.73 -25.41
C PHE A 284 -0.48 -20.63 -26.07
N ILE A 285 0.70 -20.70 -25.47
CA ILE A 285 1.81 -21.53 -25.98
C ILE A 285 1.46 -23.02 -25.88
N ASP A 286 0.79 -23.47 -24.84
CA ASP A 286 0.32 -24.83 -24.69
C ASP A 286 -0.69 -25.19 -25.78
N MET A 287 -1.68 -24.34 -26.02
CA MET A 287 -2.70 -24.55 -27.05
C MET A 287 -2.07 -24.59 -28.46
N VAL A 288 -1.25 -23.60 -28.79
CA VAL A 288 -0.59 -23.54 -30.12
C VAL A 288 0.40 -24.70 -30.28
N GLY A 289 1.16 -25.02 -29.23
CA GLY A 289 2.10 -26.15 -29.26
C GLY A 289 1.41 -27.49 -29.53
N LYS A 290 0.21 -27.71 -28.97
CA LYS A 290 -0.60 -28.89 -29.26
C LYS A 290 -1.13 -28.90 -30.68
N GLN A 291 -1.52 -27.73 -31.21
CA GLN A 291 -2.01 -27.63 -32.60
C GLN A 291 -0.91 -27.78 -33.63
N GLU A 292 0.24 -27.15 -33.40
CA GLU A 292 1.35 -27.13 -34.37
C GLU A 292 2.40 -28.21 -34.11
N GLY A 293 2.22 -29.05 -33.10
CA GLY A 293 3.08 -30.20 -32.82
C GLY A 293 4.45 -29.88 -32.25
N PHE A 294 4.58 -28.83 -31.41
CA PHE A 294 5.81 -28.53 -30.70
C PHE A 294 5.62 -28.46 -29.19
N ALA A 295 6.69 -28.71 -28.43
CA ALA A 295 6.76 -28.48 -27.00
C ALA A 295 7.65 -27.28 -26.68
N ALA A 296 7.28 -26.54 -25.63
CA ALA A 296 8.01 -25.38 -25.17
C ALA A 296 8.22 -25.44 -23.65
N ASP A 297 9.42 -25.11 -23.18
CA ASP A 297 9.67 -24.84 -21.77
C ASP A 297 9.33 -23.39 -21.46
N VAL A 298 8.48 -23.16 -20.45
CA VAL A 298 8.12 -21.83 -19.98
C VAL A 298 8.81 -21.56 -18.65
N ILE A 299 9.79 -20.67 -18.67
CA ILE A 299 10.58 -20.32 -17.49
C ILE A 299 10.49 -18.82 -17.26
N SER A 300 9.82 -18.42 -16.21
CA SER A 300 9.57 -17.00 -15.90
C SER A 300 9.92 -16.65 -14.46
N SER A 301 10.14 -15.38 -14.19
CA SER A 301 10.27 -14.89 -12.81
C SER A 301 9.61 -13.52 -12.66
N ASN A 302 8.66 -13.44 -11.73
CA ASN A 302 7.80 -12.27 -11.54
C ASN A 302 8.60 -10.96 -11.42
N SER A 303 8.26 -9.97 -12.25
CA SER A 303 8.91 -8.64 -12.28
C SER A 303 10.41 -8.66 -12.57
N CYS A 304 10.94 -9.77 -13.13
CA CYS A 304 12.34 -9.91 -13.50
C CYS A 304 12.50 -9.82 -15.02
N GLY A 305 13.02 -8.71 -15.52
CA GLY A 305 13.36 -8.57 -16.93
C GLY A 305 14.55 -9.45 -17.31
N VAL A 306 14.48 -10.08 -18.47
CA VAL A 306 15.56 -10.90 -19.01
C VAL A 306 16.45 -10.05 -19.91
N ALA A 307 17.72 -9.91 -19.51
CA ALA A 307 18.79 -9.35 -20.31
C ALA A 307 20.12 -9.90 -19.78
N PHE A 308 20.86 -10.64 -20.62
CA PHE A 308 22.07 -11.31 -20.15
C PHE A 308 23.14 -10.33 -19.70
N GLY A 309 23.72 -10.59 -18.52
CA GLY A 309 24.70 -9.72 -17.89
C GLY A 309 24.12 -8.50 -17.16
N PHE A 310 22.84 -8.19 -17.34
CA PHE A 310 22.18 -7.16 -16.55
C PHE A 310 21.90 -7.66 -15.13
N LEU A 311 22.35 -6.91 -14.14
CA LEU A 311 22.15 -7.21 -12.72
C LEU A 311 21.49 -6.03 -12.02
N LEU A 312 20.45 -6.28 -11.27
CA LEU A 312 19.85 -5.29 -10.39
C LEU A 312 20.80 -4.98 -9.24
N PRO A 313 20.92 -3.70 -8.81
CA PRO A 313 21.71 -3.33 -7.64
C PRO A 313 21.14 -4.01 -6.37
N GLN A 314 21.99 -4.25 -5.38
CA GLN A 314 21.61 -4.91 -4.13
C GLN A 314 20.54 -4.14 -3.32
N SER A 315 20.41 -2.85 -3.58
CA SER A 315 19.35 -2.00 -3.02
C SER A 315 17.96 -2.29 -3.61
N ASP A 316 17.87 -2.92 -4.77
CA ASP A 316 16.58 -3.36 -5.33
C ASP A 316 16.12 -4.66 -4.64
N ARG A 317 14.95 -4.64 -4.02
CA ARG A 317 14.36 -5.80 -3.30
C ARG A 317 14.26 -7.06 -4.17
N ARG A 318 14.26 -6.91 -5.49
CA ARG A 318 14.17 -8.03 -6.45
C ARG A 318 15.53 -8.63 -6.80
N ALA A 319 16.64 -7.98 -6.44
CA ALA A 319 17.99 -8.41 -6.83
C ALA A 319 18.28 -9.87 -6.48
N ASN A 320 17.88 -10.30 -5.28
CA ASN A 320 18.08 -11.67 -4.79
C ASN A 320 17.31 -12.74 -5.58
N ARG A 321 16.28 -12.36 -6.32
CA ARG A 321 15.49 -13.24 -7.20
C ARG A 321 15.90 -13.08 -8.66
N CYS A 322 15.94 -11.84 -9.15
CA CYS A 322 16.14 -11.57 -10.57
C CYS A 322 17.58 -11.82 -11.04
N ASN A 323 18.58 -11.54 -10.21
CA ASN A 323 19.97 -11.77 -10.60
C ASN A 323 20.31 -13.27 -10.77
N PRO A 324 19.92 -14.19 -9.86
CA PRO A 324 20.04 -15.62 -10.09
C PRO A 324 19.24 -16.11 -11.31
N TYR A 325 18.02 -15.59 -11.51
CA TYR A 325 17.20 -15.93 -12.66
C TYR A 325 17.87 -15.57 -13.98
N ASN A 326 18.40 -14.37 -14.14
CA ASN A 326 19.10 -13.95 -15.35
C ASN A 326 20.34 -14.82 -15.66
N ARG A 327 21.08 -15.21 -14.63
CA ARG A 327 22.24 -16.13 -14.79
C ARG A 327 21.78 -17.53 -15.22
N PHE A 328 20.74 -18.04 -14.60
CA PHE A 328 20.17 -19.35 -14.94
C PHE A 328 19.68 -19.40 -16.38
N ILE A 329 18.89 -18.41 -16.81
CA ILE A 329 18.35 -18.34 -18.18
C ILE A 329 19.47 -18.18 -19.20
N ALA A 330 20.51 -17.40 -18.92
CA ALA A 330 21.65 -17.24 -19.83
C ALA A 330 22.38 -18.56 -20.10
N GLN A 331 22.41 -19.49 -19.15
CA GLN A 331 22.96 -20.83 -19.35
C GLN A 331 21.96 -21.77 -20.03
N LYS A 332 20.69 -21.73 -19.59
CA LYS A 332 19.65 -22.64 -20.05
C LYS A 332 19.34 -22.46 -21.53
N VAL A 333 19.36 -21.22 -22.05
CA VAL A 333 19.00 -20.86 -23.43
C VAL A 333 19.87 -21.56 -24.47
N ALA A 334 21.06 -21.99 -24.13
CA ALA A 334 21.96 -22.70 -25.04
C ALA A 334 21.30 -23.95 -25.67
N ASN A 335 20.43 -24.61 -24.95
CA ASN A 335 19.80 -25.88 -25.32
C ASN A 335 18.60 -25.72 -26.28
N TYR A 336 18.20 -24.49 -26.62
CA TYR A 336 16.99 -24.22 -27.39
C TYR A 336 17.31 -23.51 -28.70
N PRO A 337 16.91 -24.05 -29.85
CA PRO A 337 17.07 -23.37 -31.13
C PRO A 337 16.09 -22.22 -31.34
N VAL A 338 14.94 -22.23 -30.66
CA VAL A 338 13.90 -21.20 -30.75
C VAL A 338 13.68 -20.55 -29.38
N VAL A 339 13.66 -19.23 -29.35
CA VAL A 339 13.52 -18.46 -28.12
C VAL A 339 12.39 -17.44 -28.25
N PHE A 340 11.44 -17.53 -27.36
CA PHE A 340 10.34 -16.59 -27.19
C PHE A 340 10.63 -15.72 -25.99
N ILE A 341 10.48 -14.39 -26.10
CA ILE A 341 10.72 -13.43 -25.04
C ILE A 341 9.48 -12.60 -24.84
N SER A 342 8.92 -12.66 -23.63
CA SER A 342 7.78 -11.83 -23.24
C SER A 342 7.99 -11.26 -21.86
N GLN A 343 7.93 -9.96 -21.73
CA GLN A 343 8.11 -9.26 -20.45
C GLN A 343 7.42 -7.90 -20.49
N ARG A 344 7.20 -7.33 -19.33
CA ARG A 344 6.62 -6.01 -19.17
C ARG A 344 7.66 -4.95 -19.53
N TRP A 345 7.75 -4.59 -20.80
CA TRP A 345 8.83 -3.78 -21.35
C TRP A 345 9.02 -2.46 -20.61
N PHE A 346 7.94 -1.70 -20.38
CA PHE A 346 8.05 -0.40 -19.73
C PHE A 346 8.60 -0.49 -18.28
N LEU A 347 8.46 -1.64 -17.59
CA LEU A 347 9.00 -1.83 -16.24
C LEU A 347 10.54 -2.00 -16.25
N HIS A 348 11.09 -2.43 -17.38
CA HIS A 348 12.49 -2.81 -17.48
C HIS A 348 13.30 -1.82 -18.30
N THR A 349 12.73 -1.24 -19.36
CA THR A 349 13.42 -0.29 -20.26
C THR A 349 13.81 1.02 -19.57
N ASP A 350 13.09 1.43 -18.52
CA ASP A 350 13.43 2.60 -17.72
C ASP A 350 14.69 2.41 -16.84
N LYS A 351 15.18 1.18 -16.72
CA LYS A 351 16.36 0.91 -15.90
C LYS A 351 17.64 1.18 -16.67
N PRO A 352 18.58 1.97 -16.10
CA PRO A 352 19.83 2.27 -16.75
C PRO A 352 20.59 0.99 -17.15
N GLY A 353 21.00 0.90 -18.42
CA GLY A 353 21.75 -0.22 -18.96
C GLY A 353 20.94 -1.45 -19.37
N PHE A 354 19.65 -1.56 -19.00
CA PHE A 354 18.85 -2.73 -19.37
C PHE A 354 18.73 -2.91 -20.89
N THR A 355 18.37 -1.85 -21.61
CA THR A 355 18.19 -1.87 -23.08
C THR A 355 19.48 -2.25 -23.80
N GLU A 356 20.63 -1.77 -23.32
CA GLU A 356 21.94 -2.11 -23.88
C GLU A 356 22.24 -3.61 -23.71
N HIS A 357 22.05 -4.15 -22.50
CA HIS A 357 22.27 -5.56 -22.22
C HIS A 357 21.27 -6.46 -23.00
N PHE A 358 20.04 -5.99 -23.14
CA PHE A 358 19.01 -6.69 -23.92
C PHE A 358 19.40 -6.75 -25.41
N GLY A 359 19.85 -5.64 -25.99
CA GLY A 359 20.36 -5.60 -27.37
C GLY A 359 21.54 -6.57 -27.57
N LYS A 360 22.54 -6.54 -26.69
CA LYS A 360 23.67 -7.49 -26.75
C LYS A 360 23.24 -8.95 -26.62
N MET A 361 22.22 -9.22 -25.81
CA MET A 361 21.63 -10.55 -25.69
C MET A 361 21.00 -11.00 -27.02
N LEU A 362 20.20 -10.13 -27.65
CA LEU A 362 19.59 -10.44 -28.95
C LEU A 362 20.65 -10.74 -30.02
N ASP A 363 21.68 -9.87 -30.12
CA ASP A 363 22.79 -10.07 -31.06
C ASP A 363 23.48 -11.42 -30.82
N THR A 364 23.73 -11.77 -29.58
CA THR A 364 24.36 -13.04 -29.20
C THR A 364 23.49 -14.24 -29.62
N LEU A 365 22.18 -14.20 -29.36
CA LEU A 365 21.26 -15.29 -29.71
C LEU A 365 21.15 -15.45 -31.22
N ILE A 366 21.10 -14.38 -31.98
CA ILE A 366 21.03 -14.38 -33.45
C ILE A 366 22.34 -14.92 -34.03
N GLN A 367 23.51 -14.47 -33.53
CA GLN A 367 24.82 -14.97 -33.95
C GLN A 367 25.00 -16.47 -33.67
N GLN A 368 24.34 -17.00 -32.64
CA GLN A 368 24.28 -18.43 -32.35
C GLN A 368 23.33 -19.22 -33.30
N GLY A 369 22.72 -18.57 -34.28
CA GLY A 369 21.78 -19.18 -35.21
C GLY A 369 20.40 -19.48 -34.62
N LYS A 370 20.03 -18.87 -33.48
CA LYS A 370 18.74 -19.10 -32.87
C LYS A 370 17.65 -18.24 -33.52
N GLN A 371 16.45 -18.79 -33.60
CA GLN A 371 15.26 -18.02 -33.97
C GLN A 371 14.70 -17.34 -32.77
N VAL A 372 14.65 -16.01 -32.76
CA VAL A 372 14.21 -15.21 -31.62
C VAL A 372 12.94 -14.44 -31.95
N TYR A 373 11.92 -14.61 -31.14
CA TYR A 373 10.64 -13.92 -31.24
C TYR A 373 10.42 -13.10 -29.97
N VAL A 374 10.22 -11.80 -30.15
CA VAL A 374 9.97 -10.86 -29.06
C VAL A 374 8.49 -10.48 -29.10
N PHE A 375 7.77 -10.80 -28.05
CA PHE A 375 6.37 -10.40 -27.91
C PHE A 375 6.28 -8.95 -27.45
N ALA A 376 5.41 -8.18 -28.08
CA ALA A 376 5.08 -6.83 -27.65
C ALA A 376 4.46 -6.85 -26.24
N ASP A 377 4.48 -5.72 -25.58
CA ASP A 377 3.81 -5.58 -24.29
C ASP A 377 2.29 -5.76 -24.44
N THR A 378 1.69 -6.38 -23.46
CA THR A 378 0.22 -6.48 -23.42
C THR A 378 -0.32 -5.05 -23.25
N PRO A 379 -1.32 -4.62 -24.05
CA PRO A 379 -1.89 -3.29 -23.90
C PRO A 379 -2.31 -3.05 -22.46
N MET A 380 -1.70 -2.06 -21.82
CA MET A 380 -2.09 -1.64 -20.48
C MET A 380 -3.42 -0.91 -20.56
N ASN A 381 -4.48 -1.62 -20.27
CA ASN A 381 -5.77 -0.98 -20.08
C ASN A 381 -5.84 -0.47 -18.63
N ALA A 382 -5.71 0.84 -18.43
CA ALA A 382 -5.86 1.47 -17.13
C ALA A 382 -7.26 1.25 -16.53
N GLN A 383 -8.24 0.97 -17.40
CA GLN A 383 -9.61 0.61 -17.05
C GLN A 383 -9.71 -0.92 -17.04
N LEU A 384 -9.95 -1.51 -15.88
CA LEU A 384 -10.07 -2.96 -15.75
C LEU A 384 -11.42 -3.43 -16.33
N PRO A 385 -11.46 -4.08 -17.51
CA PRO A 385 -12.71 -4.53 -18.14
C PRO A 385 -13.53 -5.45 -17.23
N LEU A 386 -12.86 -6.25 -16.38
CA LEU A 386 -13.49 -7.11 -15.40
C LEU A 386 -14.33 -6.34 -14.37
N ARG A 387 -13.87 -5.17 -13.89
CA ARG A 387 -14.66 -4.34 -12.97
C ARG A 387 -15.93 -3.82 -13.64
N HIS A 388 -15.82 -3.38 -14.89
CA HIS A 388 -16.98 -2.93 -15.68
C HIS A 388 -18.00 -4.05 -15.83
N TYR A 389 -17.56 -5.25 -16.19
CA TYR A 389 -18.39 -6.43 -16.30
C TYR A 389 -19.14 -6.74 -14.99
N TYR A 390 -18.44 -6.72 -13.85
CA TYR A 390 -19.05 -6.98 -12.55
C TYR A 390 -20.01 -5.87 -12.10
N LEU A 391 -19.69 -4.60 -12.37
CA LEU A 391 -20.60 -3.48 -12.08
C LEU A 391 -21.88 -3.58 -12.90
N LYS A 392 -21.77 -3.92 -14.18
CA LYS A 392 -22.93 -4.10 -15.06
C LYS A 392 -23.78 -5.30 -14.61
N GLN A 393 -23.16 -6.44 -14.38
CA GLN A 393 -23.89 -7.67 -13.98
C GLN A 393 -24.53 -7.58 -12.58
N ARG A 394 -23.83 -6.99 -11.60
CA ARG A 394 -24.30 -6.99 -10.21
C ARG A 394 -25.13 -5.79 -9.83
N LEU A 395 -24.85 -4.63 -10.38
CA LEU A 395 -25.45 -3.36 -10.00
C LEU A 395 -26.24 -2.70 -11.13
N GLY A 396 -26.26 -3.27 -12.33
CA GLY A 396 -26.91 -2.67 -13.50
C GLY A 396 -26.25 -1.35 -13.96
N ILE A 397 -25.05 -1.04 -13.45
CA ILE A 397 -24.34 0.20 -13.76
C ILE A 397 -23.57 -0.01 -15.05
N ASP A 398 -24.08 0.56 -16.16
CA ASP A 398 -23.38 0.58 -17.43
C ASP A 398 -22.53 1.85 -17.52
N MET A 399 -21.22 1.70 -17.24
CA MET A 399 -20.27 2.79 -17.37
C MET A 399 -19.85 2.88 -18.84
N GLN A 400 -20.17 3.98 -19.51
CA GLN A 400 -19.65 4.24 -20.84
C GLN A 400 -18.12 4.26 -20.79
N TYR A 401 -17.51 3.43 -21.58
CA TYR A 401 -16.07 3.32 -21.71
C TYR A 401 -15.49 4.61 -22.30
N VAL A 402 -14.92 5.47 -21.48
CA VAL A 402 -14.21 6.65 -21.96
C VAL A 402 -12.83 6.25 -22.44
N SER A 403 -12.78 5.71 -23.67
CA SER A 403 -11.53 5.26 -24.30
C SER A 403 -10.72 6.37 -24.97
N GLU A 404 -11.04 7.65 -24.67
CA GLU A 404 -10.54 8.76 -25.50
C GLU A 404 -9.14 9.30 -25.18
N HIS A 405 -8.47 8.84 -24.10
CA HIS A 405 -7.23 9.53 -23.71
C HIS A 405 -5.91 8.79 -23.96
N LYS A 406 -5.86 7.62 -24.61
CA LYS A 406 -4.57 6.96 -24.90
C LYS A 406 -4.47 6.24 -26.25
N LYS A 407 -5.13 6.74 -27.28
CA LYS A 407 -4.84 6.31 -28.67
C LYS A 407 -3.61 7.01 -29.29
N ALA A 408 -2.93 7.86 -28.56
CA ALA A 408 -1.85 8.71 -29.10
C ALA A 408 -0.43 8.27 -28.69
N GLU A 409 -0.26 7.15 -27.98
CA GLU A 409 1.07 6.68 -27.50
C GLU A 409 1.31 5.20 -27.83
N ILE A 410 0.91 4.72 -28.99
CA ILE A 410 1.40 3.46 -29.58
C ILE A 410 2.14 3.78 -30.88
#